data_2b15d1d8a07347f867cde20fbc251cfa
#
_entry.id   2b15d1d8a07347f867cde20fbc251cfa
#
_cell.length_a   1.000
_cell.length_b   1.000
_cell.length_c   1.000
_cell.angle_alpha   90.00
_cell.angle_beta   90.00
_cell.angle_gamma   90.00
#
_symmetry.space_group_name_H-M   'P 1'
#
loop_
_entity.id
_entity.type
_entity.pdbx_description
1 polymer ?
#
loop_
_entity_poly.entity_id
_entity_poly.type
_entity_poly.pdbx_seq_one_letter_code
_entity_poly.pdbx_strand_id
1 'polypeptide(L)'
;MTWFEKIVPSRIKTERRSRSVPEGLWIKCPACDAVLYRAELERNLNVCPKCSHHMRIGARERLRALLDPEPISEIGANVLPEDPLKFKDSRRYRDRLAQAQKTTRETDALVALAGQIHGEPVVACAFEFQFLGGSMGSVVGERFKRCVDFCIEQRCGLVCFSATGGARMQEALLSLMQMAKTSAALARLAGARLPFISVMTDPTTGGVSASQAMLGDLNIAEPRALIGFAGPRVIQQTVRETLPEGFQRSEFLLEHGGLDLIVDRRDMRDRIAHLLRLLQKRPPLPAA
;
A
#
# COMPACT_ATOMS: atom_id res chain seq x y z
N MET A 1 -55.50 8.12 55.84
CA MET A 1 -54.21 8.56 55.26
C MET A 1 -53.19 8.54 56.34
N THR A 2 -52.36 7.54 56.27
CA THR A 2 -51.44 7.15 57.38
C THR A 2 -50.12 7.90 57.28
N TRP A 3 -49.71 8.44 58.40
CA TRP A 3 -48.53 9.26 58.66
C TRP A 3 -47.19 8.68 58.17
N PHE A 4 -47.09 7.42 57.75
CA PHE A 4 -45.89 6.70 57.34
C PHE A 4 -45.41 6.97 55.93
N GLU A 5 -46.12 7.69 55.04
CA GLU A 5 -45.70 7.98 53.65
C GLU A 5 -44.69 9.12 53.48
N LYS A 6 -44.29 9.79 54.57
CA LYS A 6 -43.36 10.95 54.51
C LYS A 6 -41.90 10.65 54.85
N ILE A 7 -41.52 9.39 55.07
CA ILE A 7 -40.14 9.01 55.45
C ILE A 7 -39.49 8.09 54.39
N VAL A 8 -39.80 8.27 53.11
CA VAL A 8 -38.98 7.62 52.07
C VAL A 8 -37.97 8.65 51.57
N PRO A 9 -36.65 8.47 51.86
CA PRO A 9 -35.66 9.38 51.31
C PRO A 9 -35.71 9.31 49.75
N SER A 10 -35.79 10.47 49.14
CA SER A 10 -35.73 10.58 47.66
C SER A 10 -34.50 9.85 47.14
N ARG A 11 -34.70 8.76 46.40
CA ARG A 11 -33.63 8.09 45.67
C ARG A 11 -33.05 9.09 44.69
N ILE A 12 -31.87 9.58 45.00
CA ILE A 12 -31.06 10.32 44.06
C ILE A 12 -30.76 9.34 42.89
N LYS A 13 -31.44 9.51 41.76
CA LYS A 13 -31.08 8.86 40.50
C LYS A 13 -29.78 9.50 40.06
N THR A 14 -28.65 8.93 40.46
CA THR A 14 -27.36 9.19 39.81
C THR A 14 -27.46 8.61 38.42
N GLU A 15 -27.72 9.42 37.43
CA GLU A 15 -27.46 9.08 36.02
C GLU A 15 -25.95 8.80 35.92
N ARG A 16 -25.60 7.51 35.93
CA ARG A 16 -24.31 7.09 35.45
C ARG A 16 -24.28 7.49 33.97
N ARG A 17 -23.76 8.68 33.69
CA ARG A 17 -23.23 8.98 32.37
C ARG A 17 -22.12 7.97 32.12
N SER A 18 -22.45 6.83 31.51
CA SER A 18 -21.44 6.00 30.85
C SER A 18 -20.84 6.90 29.81
N ARG A 19 -19.64 7.40 30.05
CA ARG A 19 -18.81 7.96 28.98
C ARG A 19 -18.56 6.79 28.07
N SER A 20 -19.39 6.61 27.05
CA SER A 20 -19.09 5.71 25.95
C SER A 20 -17.78 6.22 25.35
N VAL A 21 -16.74 5.42 25.47
CA VAL A 21 -15.48 5.69 24.75
C VAL A 21 -15.86 5.77 23.28
N PRO A 22 -15.56 6.87 22.56
CA PRO A 22 -15.91 6.99 21.15
C PRO A 22 -15.42 5.76 20.39
N GLU A 23 -16.30 5.14 19.64
CA GLU A 23 -15.96 3.98 18.79
C GLU A 23 -14.81 4.35 17.86
N GLY A 24 -13.80 3.48 17.77
CA GLY A 24 -12.66 3.66 16.86
C GLY A 24 -11.41 4.31 17.46
N LEU A 25 -11.40 4.70 18.74
CA LEU A 25 -10.19 5.19 19.42
C LEU A 25 -9.15 4.10 19.68
N TRP A 26 -9.59 2.86 19.79
CA TRP A 26 -8.75 1.70 20.09
C TRP A 26 -8.75 0.70 18.93
N ILE A 27 -7.59 0.17 18.63
CA ILE A 27 -7.37 -0.85 17.61
C ILE A 27 -6.68 -2.04 18.27
N LYS A 28 -7.12 -3.25 17.94
CA LYS A 28 -6.45 -4.48 18.37
C LYS A 28 -5.42 -4.88 17.32
N CYS A 29 -4.18 -5.13 17.73
CA CYS A 29 -3.16 -5.64 16.85
C CYS A 29 -3.50 -7.08 16.42
N PRO A 30 -3.56 -7.38 15.11
CA PRO A 30 -3.93 -8.72 14.65
C PRO A 30 -2.83 -9.78 14.89
N ALA A 31 -1.60 -9.36 15.22
CA ALA A 31 -0.48 -10.28 15.43
C ALA A 31 -0.22 -10.60 16.90
N CYS A 32 -0.43 -9.66 17.82
CA CYS A 32 -0.14 -9.85 19.25
C CYS A 32 -1.32 -9.53 20.18
N ASP A 33 -2.48 -9.26 19.62
CA ASP A 33 -3.74 -8.94 20.35
C ASP A 33 -3.67 -7.71 21.28
N ALA A 34 -2.58 -6.98 21.29
CA ALA A 34 -2.46 -5.76 22.08
C ALA A 34 -3.49 -4.71 21.66
N VAL A 35 -4.13 -4.09 22.66
CA VAL A 35 -5.03 -2.95 22.43
C VAL A 35 -4.18 -1.68 22.33
N LEU A 36 -4.29 -0.97 21.23
CA LEU A 36 -3.46 0.18 20.86
C LEU A 36 -4.34 1.41 20.70
N TYR A 37 -3.84 2.57 21.13
CA TYR A 37 -4.49 3.84 20.85
C TYR A 37 -4.25 4.26 19.41
N ARG A 38 -5.32 4.56 18.66
CA ARG A 38 -5.26 4.87 17.23
C ARG A 38 -4.26 5.98 16.90
N ALA A 39 -4.32 7.11 17.61
CA ALA A 39 -3.43 8.24 17.33
C ALA A 39 -1.96 7.94 17.60
N GLU A 40 -1.64 7.06 18.55
CA GLU A 40 -0.28 6.60 18.80
C GLU A 40 0.18 5.66 17.67
N LEU A 41 -0.69 4.77 17.23
CA LEU A 41 -0.41 3.87 16.12
C LEU A 41 -0.17 4.64 14.80
N GLU A 42 -0.97 5.66 14.52
CA GLU A 42 -0.81 6.53 13.34
C GLU A 42 0.52 7.30 13.38
N ARG A 43 0.92 7.83 14.56
CA ARG A 43 2.24 8.46 14.74
C ARG A 43 3.39 7.49 14.51
N ASN A 44 3.19 6.21 14.81
CA ASN A 44 4.14 5.14 14.56
C ASN A 44 3.97 4.50 13.17
N LEU A 45 3.40 5.23 12.22
CA LEU A 45 3.15 4.80 10.84
C LEU A 45 2.39 3.46 10.74
N ASN A 46 1.43 3.23 11.65
CA ASN A 46 0.68 1.99 11.73
C ASN A 46 1.54 0.71 11.94
N VAL A 47 2.70 0.87 12.56
CA VAL A 47 3.54 -0.23 13.05
C VAL A 47 3.23 -0.46 14.53
N CYS A 48 2.91 -1.68 14.91
CA CYS A 48 2.58 -2.01 16.32
C CYS A 48 3.79 -1.77 17.23
N PRO A 49 3.70 -0.92 18.26
CA PRO A 49 4.82 -0.65 19.16
C PRO A 49 5.19 -1.84 20.05
N LYS A 50 4.33 -2.88 20.15
CA LYS A 50 4.56 -4.06 20.99
C LYS A 50 5.26 -5.20 20.26
N CYS A 51 4.92 -5.45 18.99
CA CYS A 51 5.44 -6.60 18.24
C CYS A 51 5.99 -6.23 16.87
N SER A 52 6.08 -4.95 16.54
CA SER A 52 6.54 -4.43 15.24
C SER A 52 5.76 -4.98 14.03
N HIS A 53 4.52 -5.43 14.23
CA HIS A 53 3.67 -5.84 13.12
C HIS A 53 3.27 -4.63 12.29
N HIS A 54 3.52 -4.68 10.98
CA HIS A 54 3.18 -3.66 10.01
C HIS A 54 1.71 -3.80 9.59
N MET A 55 0.83 -2.96 10.13
CA MET A 55 -0.57 -2.93 9.72
C MET A 55 -0.69 -2.26 8.35
N ARG A 56 -1.77 -2.59 7.62
CA ARG A 56 -2.04 -1.95 6.33
C ARG A 56 -2.33 -0.47 6.50
N ILE A 57 -1.79 0.33 5.59
CA ILE A 57 -2.07 1.77 5.47
C ILE A 57 -2.52 2.09 4.05
N GLY A 58 -3.27 3.19 3.90
CA GLY A 58 -3.72 3.67 2.59
C GLY A 58 -2.57 4.23 1.74
N ALA A 59 -2.80 4.26 0.43
CA ALA A 59 -1.81 4.74 -0.52
C ALA A 59 -1.37 6.19 -0.23
N ARG A 60 -2.31 7.10 0.00
CA ARG A 60 -1.98 8.51 0.29
C ARG A 60 -1.27 8.69 1.61
N GLU A 61 -1.63 7.92 2.64
CA GLU A 61 -0.94 7.94 3.92
C GLU A 61 0.53 7.51 3.76
N ARG A 62 0.77 6.45 3.00
CA ARG A 62 2.10 5.96 2.67
C ARG A 62 2.94 6.99 1.91
N LEU A 63 2.37 7.62 0.90
CA LEU A 63 3.06 8.65 0.12
C LEU A 63 3.35 9.91 0.94
N ARG A 64 2.46 10.32 1.84
CA ARG A 64 2.70 11.43 2.78
C ARG A 64 3.81 11.12 3.79
N ALA A 65 3.95 9.86 4.20
CA ALA A 65 5.05 9.46 5.08
C ALA A 65 6.40 9.44 4.37
N LEU A 66 6.42 9.31 3.04
CA LEU A 66 7.62 9.26 2.22
C LEU A 66 8.07 10.65 1.76
N LEU A 67 7.13 11.43 1.19
CA LEU A 67 7.43 12.69 0.51
C LEU A 67 7.52 13.85 1.49
N ASP A 68 8.25 14.88 1.09
CA ASP A 68 8.22 16.19 1.72
C ASP A 68 6.80 16.79 1.60
N PRO A 69 6.37 17.68 2.50
CA PRO A 69 5.03 18.24 2.47
C PRO A 69 4.69 19.00 1.18
N GLU A 70 5.66 19.69 0.61
CA GLU A 70 5.57 20.49 -0.62
C GLU A 70 6.94 20.54 -1.34
N PRO A 71 6.98 20.67 -2.68
CA PRO A 71 5.84 20.68 -3.60
C PRO A 71 5.35 19.27 -3.93
N ILE A 72 4.04 19.10 -4.15
CA ILE A 72 3.46 17.82 -4.58
C ILE A 72 2.51 18.06 -5.75
N SER A 73 2.62 17.21 -6.79
CA SER A 73 1.67 17.16 -7.90
C SER A 73 1.21 15.73 -8.18
N GLU A 74 -0.07 15.54 -8.47
CA GLU A 74 -0.64 14.22 -8.75
C GLU A 74 -0.53 13.88 -10.24
N ILE A 75 0.03 12.69 -10.55
CA ILE A 75 0.22 12.20 -11.91
C ILE A 75 -0.96 11.32 -12.31
N GLY A 76 -1.58 11.64 -13.45
CA GLY A 76 -2.64 10.83 -14.04
C GLY A 76 -3.96 10.83 -13.25
N ALA A 77 -4.25 11.84 -12.43
CA ALA A 77 -5.52 11.99 -11.73
C ALA A 77 -6.74 12.00 -12.69
N ASN A 78 -6.53 12.46 -13.94
CA ASN A 78 -7.53 12.50 -14.99
C ASN A 78 -7.76 11.14 -15.69
N VAL A 79 -6.98 10.11 -15.38
CA VAL A 79 -7.18 8.77 -15.93
C VAL A 79 -8.20 8.04 -15.09
N LEU A 80 -9.37 7.76 -15.67
CA LEU A 80 -10.50 7.14 -14.99
C LEU A 80 -10.76 5.73 -15.52
N PRO A 81 -11.27 4.82 -14.68
CA PRO A 81 -11.61 3.46 -15.11
C PRO A 81 -12.83 3.45 -16.01
N GLU A 82 -12.78 2.59 -17.03
CA GLU A 82 -13.88 2.29 -17.92
C GLU A 82 -14.27 0.81 -17.80
N ASP A 83 -15.50 0.49 -18.21
CA ASP A 83 -16.00 -0.89 -18.30
C ASP A 83 -16.35 -1.26 -19.73
N PRO A 84 -15.34 -1.39 -20.64
CA PRO A 84 -15.59 -1.69 -22.05
C PRO A 84 -16.20 -3.07 -22.27
N LEU A 85 -15.95 -4.00 -21.35
CA LEU A 85 -16.46 -5.38 -21.43
C LEU A 85 -17.86 -5.54 -20.83
N LYS A 86 -18.39 -4.52 -20.15
CA LYS A 86 -19.66 -4.58 -19.40
C LYS A 86 -19.70 -5.82 -18.48
N PHE A 87 -18.56 -6.09 -17.82
CA PHE A 87 -18.35 -7.29 -17.02
C PHE A 87 -19.37 -7.40 -15.89
N LYS A 88 -19.93 -8.61 -15.74
CA LYS A 88 -20.85 -8.95 -14.68
C LYS A 88 -20.62 -10.40 -14.23
N ASP A 89 -20.35 -10.57 -12.95
CA ASP A 89 -20.46 -11.85 -12.22
C ASP A 89 -21.69 -11.79 -11.29
N SER A 90 -21.51 -11.96 -9.99
CA SER A 90 -22.55 -11.70 -8.99
C SER A 90 -22.97 -10.23 -8.92
N ARG A 91 -22.09 -9.31 -9.33
CA ARG A 91 -22.31 -7.84 -9.37
C ARG A 91 -21.67 -7.27 -10.64
N ARG A 92 -22.20 -6.14 -11.15
CA ARG A 92 -21.59 -5.43 -12.29
C ARG A 92 -20.26 -4.81 -11.87
N TYR A 93 -19.28 -4.79 -12.76
CA TYR A 93 -17.98 -4.16 -12.51
C TYR A 93 -18.13 -2.67 -12.20
N ARG A 94 -18.98 -1.97 -12.94
CA ARG A 94 -19.31 -0.55 -12.70
C ARG A 94 -19.78 -0.30 -11.26
N ASP A 95 -20.61 -1.18 -10.70
CA ASP A 95 -21.13 -1.03 -9.32
C ASP A 95 -20.01 -1.27 -8.29
N ARG A 96 -19.08 -2.19 -8.59
CA ARG A 96 -17.88 -2.42 -7.76
C ARG A 96 -16.94 -1.21 -7.77
N LEU A 97 -16.72 -0.60 -8.96
CA LEU A 97 -15.92 0.63 -9.09
C LEU A 97 -16.53 1.76 -8.27
N ALA A 98 -17.83 2.05 -8.42
CA ALA A 98 -18.51 3.09 -7.68
C ALA A 98 -18.43 2.87 -6.15
N GLN A 99 -18.58 1.62 -5.70
CA GLN A 99 -18.44 1.28 -4.29
C GLN A 99 -16.99 1.49 -3.80
N ALA A 100 -15.98 1.04 -4.55
CA ALA A 100 -14.57 1.21 -4.20
C ALA A 100 -14.20 2.70 -4.13
N GLN A 101 -14.60 3.50 -5.12
CA GLN A 101 -14.40 4.96 -5.14
C GLN A 101 -15.02 5.64 -3.92
N LYS A 102 -16.26 5.26 -3.55
CA LYS A 102 -16.92 5.80 -2.36
C LYS A 102 -16.20 5.45 -1.07
N THR A 103 -15.68 4.23 -0.97
CA THR A 103 -15.02 3.74 0.25
C THR A 103 -13.64 4.33 0.42
N THR A 104 -12.84 4.37 -0.65
CA THR A 104 -11.42 4.79 -0.60
C THR A 104 -11.24 6.28 -0.86
N ARG A 105 -12.19 6.93 -1.51
CA ARG A 105 -12.11 8.29 -2.09
C ARG A 105 -11.04 8.40 -3.18
N GLU A 106 -10.58 7.27 -3.70
CA GLU A 106 -9.65 7.20 -4.83
C GLU A 106 -10.41 6.84 -6.11
N THR A 107 -9.90 7.28 -7.24
CA THR A 107 -10.51 7.00 -8.55
C THR A 107 -10.15 5.63 -9.08
N ASP A 108 -8.97 5.10 -8.70
CA ASP A 108 -8.51 3.73 -8.99
C ASP A 108 -7.44 3.28 -7.99
N ALA A 109 -6.94 2.06 -8.13
CA ALA A 109 -6.07 1.37 -7.18
C ALA A 109 -4.62 1.89 -7.12
N LEU A 110 -4.21 2.85 -7.94
CA LEU A 110 -2.87 3.44 -7.87
C LEU A 110 -2.96 4.95 -7.68
N VAL A 111 -2.33 5.46 -6.63
CA VAL A 111 -2.08 6.88 -6.41
C VAL A 111 -0.64 7.18 -6.81
N ALA A 112 -0.41 8.23 -7.59
CA ALA A 112 0.91 8.59 -8.08
C ALA A 112 1.18 10.09 -7.88
N LEU A 113 2.29 10.41 -7.22
CA LEU A 113 2.68 11.77 -6.88
C LEU A 113 4.11 12.05 -7.35
N ALA A 114 4.32 13.22 -7.91
CA ALA A 114 5.64 13.81 -8.05
C ALA A 114 5.89 14.76 -6.88
N GLY A 115 7.04 14.65 -6.25
CA GLY A 115 7.41 15.45 -5.07
C GLY A 115 8.90 15.37 -4.80
N GLN A 116 9.28 15.51 -3.54
CA GLN A 116 10.66 15.45 -3.10
C GLN A 116 10.80 14.53 -1.87
N ILE A 117 11.99 13.98 -1.67
CA ILE A 117 12.40 13.32 -0.43
C ILE A 117 13.69 14.01 0.03
N HIS A 118 13.67 14.69 1.19
CA HIS A 118 14.79 15.49 1.67
C HIS A 118 15.31 16.48 0.60
N GLY A 119 14.36 17.13 -0.10
CA GLY A 119 14.65 18.08 -1.17
C GLY A 119 15.04 17.47 -2.52
N GLU A 120 15.20 16.16 -2.63
CA GLU A 120 15.55 15.47 -3.88
C GLU A 120 14.30 15.10 -4.69
N PRO A 121 14.21 15.49 -5.97
CA PRO A 121 13.08 15.15 -6.81
C PRO A 121 12.87 13.65 -6.97
N VAL A 122 11.63 13.21 -6.85
CA VAL A 122 11.25 11.81 -6.99
C VAL A 122 9.79 11.69 -7.46
N VAL A 123 9.49 10.65 -8.19
CA VAL A 123 8.11 10.19 -8.40
C VAL A 123 7.86 8.99 -7.50
N ALA A 124 6.79 9.06 -6.72
CA ALA A 124 6.37 7.96 -5.88
C ALA A 124 4.94 7.55 -6.19
N CYS A 125 4.69 6.26 -6.33
CA CYS A 125 3.35 5.72 -6.47
C CYS A 125 3.09 4.61 -5.45
N ALA A 126 1.82 4.46 -5.05
CA ALA A 126 1.42 3.46 -4.09
C ALA A 126 0.07 2.85 -4.47
N PHE A 127 -0.04 1.54 -4.29
CA PHE A 127 -1.29 0.82 -4.49
C PHE A 127 -2.23 1.02 -3.30
N GLU A 128 -3.50 1.32 -3.58
CA GLU A 128 -4.57 1.36 -2.59
C GLU A 128 -5.24 -0.01 -2.50
N PHE A 129 -4.86 -0.77 -1.49
CA PHE A 129 -5.35 -2.14 -1.34
C PHE A 129 -6.86 -2.22 -1.11
N GLN A 130 -7.46 -1.21 -0.47
CA GLN A 130 -8.90 -1.18 -0.26
C GLN A 130 -9.69 -0.97 -1.56
N PHE A 131 -9.03 -0.47 -2.63
CA PHE A 131 -9.64 -0.36 -3.94
C PHE A 131 -9.55 -1.69 -4.68
N LEU A 132 -10.59 -2.50 -4.63
CA LEU A 132 -10.68 -3.82 -5.31
C LEU A 132 -9.45 -4.73 -5.06
N GLY A 133 -8.95 -4.76 -3.81
CA GLY A 133 -7.78 -5.55 -3.44
C GLY A 133 -6.46 -5.03 -4.05
N GLY A 134 -6.37 -3.73 -4.37
CA GLY A 134 -5.21 -3.16 -5.04
C GLY A 134 -4.97 -3.73 -6.44
N SER A 135 -6.00 -4.29 -7.08
CA SER A 135 -5.82 -4.99 -8.36
C SER A 135 -5.45 -4.06 -9.50
N MET A 136 -4.50 -4.50 -10.32
CA MET A 136 -4.00 -3.77 -11.49
C MET A 136 -4.99 -3.88 -12.65
N GLY A 137 -5.67 -2.76 -12.96
CA GLY A 137 -6.44 -2.54 -14.18
C GLY A 137 -5.73 -1.61 -15.14
N SER A 138 -6.41 -1.23 -16.21
CA SER A 138 -5.93 -0.33 -17.26
C SER A 138 -5.44 1.02 -16.73
N VAL A 139 -6.14 1.59 -15.76
CA VAL A 139 -5.77 2.86 -15.11
C VAL A 139 -4.44 2.73 -14.36
N VAL A 140 -4.24 1.64 -13.62
CA VAL A 140 -2.99 1.41 -12.89
C VAL A 140 -1.79 1.39 -13.83
N GLY A 141 -1.87 0.61 -14.92
CA GLY A 141 -0.79 0.55 -15.91
C GLY A 141 -0.55 1.89 -16.62
N GLU A 142 -1.61 2.65 -16.90
CA GLU A 142 -1.47 3.97 -17.53
C GLU A 142 -0.83 4.98 -16.58
N ARG A 143 -1.27 5.03 -15.32
CA ARG A 143 -0.66 5.91 -14.30
C ARG A 143 0.80 5.56 -14.05
N PHE A 144 1.12 4.28 -13.94
CA PHE A 144 2.51 3.82 -13.78
C PHE A 144 3.38 4.24 -14.99
N LYS A 145 2.88 4.06 -16.21
CA LYS A 145 3.57 4.50 -17.43
C LYS A 145 3.82 6.01 -17.42
N ARG A 146 2.83 6.82 -16.99
CA ARG A 146 2.98 8.28 -16.87
C ARG A 146 3.98 8.68 -15.79
N CYS A 147 4.07 7.91 -14.69
CA CYS A 147 5.14 8.12 -13.70
C CYS A 147 6.52 7.95 -14.32
N VAL A 148 6.70 6.91 -15.13
CA VAL A 148 7.96 6.68 -15.84
C VAL A 148 8.27 7.81 -16.83
N ASP A 149 7.29 8.25 -17.61
CA ASP A 149 7.47 9.36 -18.55
C ASP A 149 7.91 10.62 -17.82
N PHE A 150 7.25 10.94 -16.73
CA PHE A 150 7.59 12.09 -15.88
C PHE A 150 9.02 11.97 -15.31
N CYS A 151 9.40 10.77 -14.84
CA CYS A 151 10.77 10.54 -14.37
C CYS A 151 11.80 10.81 -15.45
N ILE A 152 11.55 10.38 -16.69
CA ILE A 152 12.45 10.60 -17.81
C ILE A 152 12.57 12.09 -18.14
N GLU A 153 11.45 12.79 -18.18
CA GLU A 153 11.40 14.25 -18.45
C GLU A 153 12.11 15.06 -17.35
N GLN A 154 11.87 14.74 -16.09
CA GLN A 154 12.39 15.48 -14.93
C GLN A 154 13.75 14.94 -14.44
N ARG A 155 14.28 13.87 -15.05
CA ARG A 155 15.55 13.23 -14.66
C ARG A 155 15.60 12.84 -13.18
N CYS A 156 14.54 12.23 -12.66
CA CYS A 156 14.41 11.78 -11.28
C CYS A 156 14.14 10.27 -11.18
N GLY A 157 14.28 9.70 -9.98
CA GLY A 157 14.00 8.30 -9.71
C GLY A 157 12.52 8.01 -9.52
N LEU A 158 12.15 6.73 -9.66
CA LEU A 158 10.81 6.20 -9.41
C LEU A 158 10.81 5.29 -8.19
N VAL A 159 9.81 5.44 -7.32
CA VAL A 159 9.53 4.55 -6.20
C VAL A 159 8.10 4.03 -6.32
N CYS A 160 7.88 2.73 -6.21
CA CYS A 160 6.55 2.14 -6.23
C CYS A 160 6.30 1.24 -5.03
N PHE A 161 5.29 1.55 -4.24
CA PHE A 161 4.81 0.69 -3.15
C PHE A 161 3.69 -0.20 -3.65
N SER A 162 3.95 -1.50 -3.69
CA SER A 162 2.97 -2.50 -4.12
C SER A 162 2.20 -3.07 -2.93
N ALA A 163 0.86 -3.03 -3.00
CA ALA A 163 -0.07 -3.67 -2.10
C ALA A 163 -1.25 -4.20 -2.92
N THR A 164 -1.20 -5.48 -3.34
CA THR A 164 -2.08 -5.93 -4.43
C THR A 164 -2.35 -7.42 -4.43
N GLY A 165 -3.57 -7.79 -4.85
CA GLY A 165 -3.94 -9.16 -5.19
C GLY A 165 -3.61 -9.58 -6.63
N GLY A 166 -3.05 -8.70 -7.47
CA GLY A 166 -2.63 -9.00 -8.84
C GLY A 166 -3.46 -8.31 -9.94
N ALA A 167 -3.61 -8.94 -11.10
CA ALA A 167 -4.35 -8.41 -12.24
C ALA A 167 -5.87 -8.37 -11.97
N ARG A 168 -6.55 -7.32 -12.42
CA ARG A 168 -8.00 -7.11 -12.23
C ARG A 168 -8.82 -8.00 -13.15
N MET A 169 -9.46 -9.02 -12.58
CA MET A 169 -10.26 -10.00 -13.33
C MET A 169 -11.34 -9.37 -14.21
N GLN A 170 -11.98 -8.31 -13.74
CA GLN A 170 -13.10 -7.65 -14.42
C GLN A 170 -12.69 -6.96 -15.73
N GLU A 171 -11.40 -6.71 -15.91
CA GLU A 171 -10.85 -6.14 -17.15
C GLU A 171 -10.19 -7.21 -18.04
N ALA A 172 -10.22 -8.48 -17.66
CA ALA A 172 -9.76 -9.65 -18.42
C ALA A 172 -8.38 -9.40 -19.06
N LEU A 173 -8.25 -9.56 -20.39
CA LEU A 173 -7.00 -9.37 -21.12
C LEU A 173 -6.42 -7.95 -20.98
N LEU A 174 -7.26 -6.92 -20.83
CA LEU A 174 -6.78 -5.54 -20.66
C LEU A 174 -5.92 -5.40 -19.41
N SER A 175 -6.28 -6.07 -18.31
CA SER A 175 -5.47 -6.06 -17.09
C SER A 175 -4.16 -6.84 -17.26
N LEU A 176 -4.15 -7.94 -17.97
CA LEU A 176 -2.93 -8.70 -18.25
C LEU A 176 -1.96 -7.92 -19.16
N MET A 177 -2.48 -7.17 -20.13
CA MET A 177 -1.65 -6.31 -20.99
C MET A 177 -0.97 -5.17 -20.22
N GLN A 178 -1.44 -4.83 -19.01
CA GLN A 178 -0.74 -3.85 -18.20
C GLN A 178 0.62 -4.36 -17.69
N MET A 179 0.80 -5.68 -17.52
CA MET A 179 2.10 -6.25 -17.20
C MET A 179 3.14 -5.91 -18.28
N ALA A 180 2.79 -6.13 -19.55
CA ALA A 180 3.66 -5.77 -20.69
C ALA A 180 3.89 -4.26 -20.75
N LYS A 181 2.85 -3.45 -20.55
CA LYS A 181 2.91 -1.98 -20.58
C LYS A 181 3.85 -1.41 -19.52
N THR A 182 3.74 -1.88 -18.28
CA THR A 182 4.59 -1.43 -17.19
C THR A 182 6.04 -1.89 -17.37
N SER A 183 6.26 -3.13 -17.82
CA SER A 183 7.61 -3.65 -18.12
C SER A 183 8.29 -2.87 -19.27
N ALA A 184 7.55 -2.55 -20.33
CA ALA A 184 8.07 -1.73 -21.43
C ALA A 184 8.38 -0.29 -20.95
N ALA A 185 7.58 0.28 -20.06
CA ALA A 185 7.87 1.58 -19.47
C ALA A 185 9.17 1.53 -18.63
N LEU A 186 9.36 0.50 -17.79
CA LEU A 186 10.59 0.33 -17.03
C LEU A 186 11.83 0.13 -17.89
N ALA A 187 11.72 -0.58 -19.01
CA ALA A 187 12.81 -0.69 -19.97
C ALA A 187 13.25 0.69 -20.53
N ARG A 188 12.30 1.62 -20.73
CA ARG A 188 12.60 3.00 -21.13
C ARG A 188 13.28 3.78 -19.99
N LEU A 189 12.83 3.59 -18.74
CA LEU A 189 13.43 4.21 -17.57
C LEU A 189 14.90 3.77 -17.40
N ALA A 190 15.14 2.47 -17.51
CA ALA A 190 16.49 1.89 -17.49
C ALA A 190 17.36 2.42 -18.64
N GLY A 191 16.82 2.53 -19.86
CA GLY A 191 17.49 3.16 -20.99
C GLY A 191 17.87 4.63 -20.75
N ALA A 192 17.09 5.34 -19.95
CA ALA A 192 17.38 6.71 -19.49
C ALA A 192 18.38 6.75 -18.30
N ARG A 193 18.81 5.60 -17.79
CA ARG A 193 19.70 5.43 -16.62
C ARG A 193 19.14 6.10 -15.35
N LEU A 194 17.85 5.93 -15.11
CA LEU A 194 17.15 6.45 -13.92
C LEU A 194 16.71 5.27 -13.05
N PRO A 195 16.89 5.37 -11.73
CA PRO A 195 16.61 4.27 -10.82
C PRO A 195 15.13 4.04 -10.61
N PHE A 196 14.78 2.77 -10.48
CA PHE A 196 13.49 2.29 -10.00
C PHE A 196 13.66 1.49 -8.71
N ILE A 197 13.08 1.96 -7.61
CA ILE A 197 13.02 1.22 -6.35
C ILE A 197 11.60 0.66 -6.20
N SER A 198 11.51 -0.66 -6.19
CA SER A 198 10.26 -1.38 -5.89
C SER A 198 10.17 -1.70 -4.41
N VAL A 199 9.08 -1.32 -3.76
CA VAL A 199 8.82 -1.62 -2.34
C VAL A 199 7.57 -2.48 -2.24
N MET A 200 7.76 -3.75 -1.86
CA MET A 200 6.66 -4.71 -1.74
C MET A 200 6.12 -4.76 -0.31
N THR A 201 4.82 -4.61 -0.17
CA THR A 201 4.13 -4.62 1.13
C THR A 201 3.11 -5.75 1.19
N ASP A 202 2.47 -5.95 2.34
CA ASP A 202 1.53 -7.05 2.57
C ASP A 202 0.10 -6.75 2.06
N PRO A 203 -0.42 -7.53 1.08
CA PRO A 203 0.25 -8.51 0.22
C PRO A 203 0.72 -7.90 -1.12
N THR A 204 1.71 -8.51 -1.77
CA THR A 204 2.07 -8.23 -3.17
C THR A 204 2.06 -9.53 -3.96
N THR A 205 1.03 -9.75 -4.77
CA THR A 205 0.80 -11.04 -5.44
C THR A 205 0.37 -10.89 -6.91
N GLY A 206 0.32 -12.02 -7.60
CA GLY A 206 -0.27 -12.17 -8.93
C GLY A 206 0.49 -11.46 -10.04
N GLY A 207 -0.25 -10.87 -11.00
CA GLY A 207 0.34 -10.20 -12.15
C GLY A 207 1.23 -8.99 -11.82
N VAL A 208 1.05 -8.35 -10.67
CA VAL A 208 1.89 -7.22 -10.26
C VAL A 208 3.25 -7.71 -9.76
N SER A 209 3.29 -8.79 -8.96
CA SER A 209 4.57 -9.42 -8.57
C SER A 209 5.30 -10.01 -9.79
N ALA A 210 4.56 -10.58 -10.75
CA ALA A 210 5.14 -11.09 -11.99
C ALA A 210 5.49 -10.00 -13.04
N SER A 211 5.42 -8.73 -12.68
CA SER A 211 5.80 -7.60 -13.53
C SER A 211 6.53 -6.52 -12.73
N GLN A 212 6.01 -5.29 -12.69
CA GLN A 212 6.73 -4.13 -12.15
C GLN A 212 7.23 -4.31 -10.69
N ALA A 213 6.56 -5.12 -9.86
CA ALA A 213 6.98 -5.23 -8.47
C ALA A 213 8.31 -5.99 -8.27
N MET A 214 8.68 -6.88 -9.21
CA MET A 214 9.96 -7.63 -9.16
C MET A 214 10.97 -7.13 -10.20
N LEU A 215 10.74 -5.98 -10.81
CA LEU A 215 11.60 -5.38 -11.84
C LEU A 215 12.34 -4.12 -11.35
N GLY A 216 12.45 -3.95 -10.03
CA GLY A 216 13.23 -2.85 -9.44
C GLY A 216 14.74 -3.03 -9.68
N ASP A 217 15.46 -1.92 -9.82
CA ASP A 217 16.92 -1.91 -9.63
C ASP A 217 17.28 -2.32 -8.19
N LEU A 218 16.35 -2.04 -7.26
CA LEU A 218 16.33 -2.58 -5.91
C LEU A 218 14.90 -3.02 -5.56
N ASN A 219 14.80 -4.26 -5.10
CA ASN A 219 13.57 -4.90 -4.64
C ASN A 219 13.56 -4.93 -3.11
N ILE A 220 12.80 -4.03 -2.49
CA ILE A 220 12.70 -3.87 -1.04
C ILE A 220 11.36 -4.42 -0.56
N ALA A 221 11.31 -4.97 0.64
CA ALA A 221 10.07 -5.37 1.27
C ALA A 221 9.91 -4.81 2.69
N GLU A 222 8.65 -4.68 3.15
CA GLU A 222 8.35 -4.53 4.57
C GLU A 222 8.51 -5.88 5.29
N PRO A 223 8.84 -5.89 6.58
CA PRO A 223 8.94 -7.13 7.37
C PRO A 223 7.65 -7.96 7.31
N ARG A 224 7.81 -9.26 7.15
CA ARG A 224 6.72 -10.26 7.11
C ARG A 224 5.68 -10.05 6.00
N ALA A 225 5.96 -9.23 5.00
CA ALA A 225 5.07 -9.04 3.86
C ALA A 225 4.89 -10.36 3.07
N LEU A 226 3.64 -10.67 2.69
CA LEU A 226 3.32 -11.78 1.82
C LEU A 226 3.59 -11.37 0.37
N ILE A 227 4.56 -12.00 -0.26
CA ILE A 227 5.00 -11.69 -1.62
C ILE A 227 5.09 -13.00 -2.42
N GLY A 228 4.40 -13.07 -3.54
CA GLY A 228 4.43 -14.27 -4.38
C GLY A 228 3.53 -14.13 -5.60
N PHE A 229 3.55 -15.12 -6.49
CA PHE A 229 2.63 -15.13 -7.65
C PHE A 229 1.27 -15.68 -7.24
N ALA A 230 1.15 -16.98 -7.01
CA ALA A 230 -0.06 -17.57 -6.48
C ALA A 230 -0.09 -17.43 -4.95
N GLY A 231 -1.24 -17.07 -4.39
CA GLY A 231 -1.41 -17.03 -2.94
C GLY A 231 -1.25 -18.42 -2.30
N PRO A 232 -0.82 -18.53 -1.02
CA PRO A 232 -0.57 -19.80 -0.34
C PRO A 232 -1.76 -20.77 -0.40
N ARG A 233 -2.98 -20.27 -0.26
CA ARG A 233 -4.21 -21.09 -0.35
C ARG A 233 -4.37 -21.74 -1.72
N VAL A 234 -4.06 -21.01 -2.80
CA VAL A 234 -4.17 -21.53 -4.17
C VAL A 234 -3.16 -22.64 -4.38
N ILE A 235 -1.91 -22.44 -3.91
CA ILE A 235 -0.84 -23.44 -4.00
C ILE A 235 -1.25 -24.70 -3.23
N GLN A 236 -1.63 -24.57 -1.97
CA GLN A 236 -2.06 -25.70 -1.13
C GLN A 236 -3.22 -26.49 -1.74
N GLN A 237 -4.21 -25.80 -2.31
CA GLN A 237 -5.36 -26.45 -2.94
C GLN A 237 -5.00 -27.16 -4.26
N THR A 238 -4.04 -26.62 -5.01
CA THR A 238 -3.63 -27.14 -6.32
C THR A 238 -2.63 -28.30 -6.17
N VAL A 239 -1.60 -28.11 -5.35
CA VAL A 239 -0.53 -29.10 -5.15
C VAL A 239 -0.90 -30.10 -4.05
N ARG A 240 -1.83 -29.72 -3.15
CA ARG A 240 -2.27 -30.53 -1.98
C ARG A 240 -1.16 -30.84 -0.98
N GLU A 241 -0.17 -29.96 -0.90
CA GLU A 241 0.94 -30.05 0.05
C GLU A 241 0.87 -28.96 1.11
N THR A 242 1.44 -29.22 2.27
CA THR A 242 1.59 -28.22 3.32
C THR A 242 2.84 -27.37 3.01
N LEU A 243 2.66 -26.07 2.91
CA LEU A 243 3.75 -25.15 2.64
C LEU A 243 4.63 -24.99 3.87
N PRO A 244 5.96 -24.81 3.70
CA PRO A 244 6.88 -24.52 4.79
C PRO A 244 6.47 -23.28 5.57
N GLU A 245 6.84 -23.24 6.86
CA GLU A 245 6.65 -22.05 7.68
C GLU A 245 7.43 -20.87 7.07
N GLY A 246 6.79 -19.70 7.04
CA GLY A 246 7.40 -18.50 6.44
C GLY A 246 7.41 -18.47 4.91
N PHE A 247 6.86 -19.48 4.24
CA PHE A 247 6.82 -19.51 2.77
C PHE A 247 6.17 -18.24 2.18
N GLN A 248 6.80 -17.65 1.17
CA GLN A 248 6.40 -16.39 0.54
C GLN A 248 6.41 -15.16 1.47
N ARG A 249 7.04 -15.23 2.64
CA ARG A 249 7.29 -14.04 3.45
C ARG A 249 8.56 -13.34 2.98
N SER A 250 8.64 -12.05 3.25
CA SER A 250 9.78 -11.22 2.85
C SER A 250 11.12 -11.81 3.33
N GLU A 251 11.17 -12.36 4.54
CA GLU A 251 12.36 -13.00 5.10
C GLU A 251 12.79 -14.22 4.27
N PHE A 252 11.84 -15.08 3.92
CA PHE A 252 12.08 -16.23 3.05
C PHE A 252 12.61 -15.81 1.68
N LEU A 253 12.04 -14.78 1.10
CA LEU A 253 12.46 -14.28 -0.22
C LEU A 253 13.84 -13.61 -0.18
N LEU A 254 14.19 -12.94 0.92
CA LEU A 254 15.53 -12.38 1.12
C LEU A 254 16.57 -13.49 1.18
N GLU A 255 16.32 -14.55 1.94
CA GLU A 255 17.23 -15.71 2.06
C GLU A 255 17.44 -16.43 0.72
N HIS A 256 16.41 -16.41 -0.17
CA HIS A 256 16.46 -17.06 -1.48
C HIS A 256 16.83 -16.08 -2.62
N GLY A 257 17.27 -14.87 -2.32
CA GLY A 257 17.73 -13.90 -3.32
C GLY A 257 16.63 -13.26 -4.15
N GLY A 258 15.35 -13.37 -3.72
CA GLY A 258 14.22 -12.70 -4.36
C GLY A 258 14.06 -11.24 -3.96
N LEU A 259 14.75 -10.79 -2.90
CA LEU A 259 14.77 -9.43 -2.40
C LEU A 259 16.21 -8.98 -2.12
N ASP A 260 16.44 -7.67 -2.22
CA ASP A 260 17.71 -7.04 -1.85
C ASP A 260 17.74 -6.60 -0.38
N LEU A 261 16.60 -6.10 0.13
CA LEU A 261 16.50 -5.54 1.48
C LEU A 261 15.12 -5.78 2.10
N ILE A 262 15.09 -5.91 3.42
CA ILE A 262 13.88 -5.74 4.25
C ILE A 262 14.07 -4.48 5.07
N VAL A 263 13.11 -3.56 4.99
CA VAL A 263 13.18 -2.25 5.65
C VAL A 263 11.91 -1.99 6.44
N ASP A 264 12.07 -1.64 7.73
CA ASP A 264 10.96 -1.19 8.55
C ASP A 264 10.36 0.10 7.97
N ARG A 265 9.05 0.22 8.01
CA ARG A 265 8.34 1.40 7.46
C ARG A 265 8.80 2.70 8.08
N ARG A 266 9.21 2.68 9.33
CA ARG A 266 9.67 3.86 10.07
C ARG A 266 10.99 4.40 9.53
N ASP A 267 11.83 3.52 8.97
CA ASP A 267 13.14 3.85 8.41
C ASP A 267 13.09 4.01 6.88
N MET A 268 11.93 3.70 6.26
CA MET A 268 11.78 3.57 4.81
C MET A 268 12.12 4.87 4.07
N ARG A 269 11.70 6.02 4.58
CA ARG A 269 11.95 7.32 3.96
C ARG A 269 13.44 7.60 3.81
N ASP A 270 14.19 7.52 4.90
CA ASP A 270 15.62 7.83 4.92
C ASP A 270 16.42 6.80 4.11
N ARG A 271 16.02 5.53 4.20
CA ARG A 271 16.64 4.46 3.43
C ARG A 271 16.45 4.66 1.92
N ILE A 272 15.24 4.96 1.47
CA ILE A 272 14.94 5.23 0.05
C ILE A 272 15.70 6.46 -0.43
N ALA A 273 15.70 7.56 0.34
CA ALA A 273 16.45 8.77 -0.01
C ALA A 273 17.94 8.47 -0.21
N HIS A 274 18.55 7.73 0.71
CA HIS A 274 19.96 7.32 0.62
C HIS A 274 20.23 6.48 -0.64
N LEU A 275 19.39 5.48 -0.90
CA LEU A 275 19.53 4.58 -2.05
C LEU A 275 19.35 5.31 -3.38
N LEU A 276 18.38 6.22 -3.50
CA LEU A 276 18.18 7.04 -4.69
C LEU A 276 19.41 7.90 -4.99
N ARG A 277 20.01 8.53 -3.97
CA ARG A 277 21.23 9.33 -4.14
C ARG A 277 22.41 8.47 -4.59
N LEU A 278 22.58 7.31 -3.98
CA LEU A 278 23.62 6.35 -4.34
C LEU A 278 23.51 5.91 -5.81
N LEU A 279 22.32 5.48 -6.23
CA LEU A 279 22.06 5.03 -7.60
C LEU A 279 22.22 6.17 -8.63
N GLN A 280 21.90 7.40 -8.23
CA GLN A 280 22.10 8.60 -9.09
C GLN A 280 23.50 9.21 -8.98
N LYS A 281 24.41 8.60 -8.22
CA LYS A 281 25.79 9.08 -7.98
C LYS A 281 25.82 10.52 -7.41
N ARG A 282 24.87 10.85 -6.55
CA ARG A 282 24.81 12.14 -5.82
C ARG A 282 25.53 12.03 -4.47
N PRO A 283 26.05 13.12 -3.91
CA PRO A 283 26.66 13.11 -2.58
C PRO A 283 25.67 12.59 -1.51
N PRO A 284 26.14 11.98 -0.41
CA PRO A 284 25.27 11.54 0.68
C PRO A 284 24.52 12.75 1.29
N LEU A 285 23.37 12.47 1.94
CA LEU A 285 22.68 13.48 2.72
C LEU A 285 23.62 13.97 3.85
N PRO A 286 23.56 15.25 4.23
CA PRO A 286 24.28 15.72 5.42
C PRO A 286 23.81 14.92 6.64
N ALA A 287 24.73 14.63 7.54
CA ALA A 287 24.40 13.99 8.81
C ALA A 287 23.42 14.89 9.58
N ALA A 288 22.34 14.32 10.11
CA ALA A 288 21.34 15.00 10.91
C ALA A 288 21.89 15.44 12.28
#